data_194552ce5134d26fe220ae052826ac4e
#
_entry.id   194552ce5134d26fe220ae052826ac4e
#
_cell.length_a   1.000
_cell.length_b   1.000
_cell.length_c   1.000
_cell.angle_alpha   90.00
_cell.angle_beta   90.00
_cell.angle_gamma   90.00
#
_symmetry.space_group_name_H-M   'P 1'
#
loop_
_entity.id
_entity.type
_entity.pdbx_description
1 polymer ?
#
loop_
_entity_poly.entity_id
_entity_poly.type
_entity_poly.pdbx_seq_one_letter_code
_entity_poly.pdbx_strand_id
1 'polypeptide(L)'
;NIEVVEGTAPGGLQALEPPTHVFVGGSAGNLPEILKAVKEKNPDVRIVINAASLETIGEVMEAERSGLLSSPEVVQIAASRSRRLGAYHMMTALNPVYIVSDGKGQK
;
A
#
# COMPACT_ATOMS: atom_id res chain seq x y z
N ASN A 1 -9.20 3.47 -14.46
CA ASN A 1 -9.94 2.70 -13.49
C ASN A 1 -9.12 2.43 -12.24
N ILE A 2 -9.78 2.11 -11.16
CA ILE A 2 -9.16 1.89 -9.88
C ILE A 2 -9.35 0.44 -9.47
N GLU A 3 -8.27 -0.19 -9.02
CA GLU A 3 -8.29 -1.56 -8.58
C GLU A 3 -7.85 -1.64 -7.12
N VAL A 4 -8.59 -2.38 -6.30
CA VAL A 4 -8.23 -2.62 -4.90
C VAL A 4 -7.76 -4.05 -4.78
N VAL A 5 -6.55 -4.24 -4.26
CA VAL A 5 -5.92 -5.55 -4.18
C VAL A 5 -5.71 -5.93 -2.72
N GLU A 6 -6.23 -7.08 -2.33
CA GLU A 6 -5.90 -7.70 -1.06
C GLU A 6 -4.56 -8.41 -1.19
N GLY A 7 -3.78 -8.43 -0.12
CA GLY A 7 -2.42 -8.92 -0.17
C GLY A 7 -2.24 -10.40 -0.49
N THR A 8 -3.32 -11.16 -0.66
CA THR A 8 -3.23 -12.60 -0.85
C THR A 8 -3.66 -13.06 -2.24
N ALA A 9 -3.93 -12.15 -3.18
CA ALA A 9 -4.56 -12.53 -4.43
C ALA A 9 -3.86 -12.00 -5.69
N PRO A 10 -2.54 -12.18 -5.84
CA PRO A 10 -1.89 -11.67 -7.05
C PRO A 10 -2.33 -12.39 -8.33
N GLY A 11 -2.70 -13.67 -8.22
CA GLY A 11 -3.11 -14.43 -9.39
C GLY A 11 -4.41 -13.95 -10.01
N GLY A 12 -5.28 -13.32 -9.23
CA GLY A 12 -6.54 -12.81 -9.74
C GLY A 12 -6.39 -11.57 -10.60
N LEU A 13 -5.25 -10.88 -10.52
CA LEU A 13 -5.03 -9.65 -11.27
C LEU A 13 -4.92 -9.89 -12.76
N GLN A 14 -4.53 -11.08 -13.17
CA GLN A 14 -4.33 -11.37 -14.59
C GLN A 14 -5.62 -11.38 -15.39
N ALA A 15 -6.75 -11.58 -14.74
CA ALA A 15 -8.04 -11.60 -15.40
C ALA A 15 -8.66 -10.21 -15.55
N LEU A 16 -8.04 -9.18 -14.98
CA LEU A 16 -8.61 -7.85 -14.94
C LEU A 16 -8.08 -6.98 -16.08
N GLU A 17 -8.85 -5.95 -16.42
CA GLU A 17 -8.38 -4.95 -17.35
C GLU A 17 -7.19 -4.19 -16.76
N PRO A 18 -6.30 -3.64 -17.60
CA PRO A 18 -5.17 -2.86 -17.06
C PRO A 18 -5.65 -1.68 -16.22
N PRO A 19 -5.31 -1.64 -14.96
CA PRO A 19 -5.74 -0.53 -14.08
C PRO A 19 -4.87 0.69 -14.27
N THR A 20 -5.44 1.87 -14.02
CA THR A 20 -4.66 3.11 -13.97
C THR A 20 -4.17 3.40 -12.56
N HIS A 21 -4.92 2.94 -11.58
CA HIS A 21 -4.60 3.14 -10.15
C HIS A 21 -4.85 1.83 -9.42
N VAL A 22 -3.93 1.48 -8.53
CA VAL A 22 -4.05 0.27 -7.72
C VAL A 22 -3.83 0.63 -6.26
N PHE A 23 -4.72 0.17 -5.40
CA PHE A 23 -4.57 0.30 -3.96
C PHE A 23 -4.29 -1.08 -3.38
N VAL A 24 -3.16 -1.22 -2.70
CA VAL A 24 -2.74 -2.49 -2.10
C VAL A 24 -2.86 -2.35 -0.59
N GLY A 25 -3.75 -3.14 0.01
CA GLY A 25 -3.94 -3.13 1.44
C GLY A 25 -3.50 -4.44 2.07
N GLY A 26 -2.74 -4.35 3.15
CA GLY A 26 -2.46 -5.51 3.98
C GLY A 26 -1.62 -6.61 3.34
N SER A 27 -0.67 -6.27 2.49
CA SER A 27 0.17 -7.31 1.90
C SER A 27 1.02 -7.99 2.96
N ALA A 28 1.23 -9.29 2.80
CA ALA A 28 1.97 -10.10 3.75
C ALA A 28 2.89 -11.03 2.97
N GLY A 29 4.05 -10.54 2.55
CA GLY A 29 5.06 -11.35 1.91
C GLY A 29 4.90 -11.56 0.42
N ASN A 30 3.83 -11.05 -0.21
CA ASN A 30 3.61 -11.22 -1.64
C ASN A 30 3.56 -9.90 -2.41
N LEU A 31 4.08 -8.82 -1.83
CA LEU A 31 4.09 -7.53 -2.49
C LEU A 31 4.86 -7.55 -3.81
N PRO A 32 6.03 -8.18 -3.92
CA PRO A 32 6.73 -8.19 -5.21
C PRO A 32 5.92 -8.81 -6.34
N GLU A 33 5.19 -9.90 -6.06
CA GLU A 33 4.37 -10.57 -7.06
C GLU A 33 3.22 -9.68 -7.51
N ILE A 34 2.60 -8.98 -6.56
CA ILE A 34 1.51 -8.06 -6.86
C ILE A 34 2.02 -6.92 -7.74
N LEU A 35 3.16 -6.34 -7.39
CA LEU A 35 3.73 -5.22 -8.15
C LEU A 35 4.10 -5.65 -9.56
N LYS A 36 4.68 -6.84 -9.71
CA LYS A 36 5.03 -7.34 -11.03
C LYS A 36 3.79 -7.53 -11.89
N ALA A 37 2.75 -8.15 -11.33
CA ALA A 37 1.53 -8.41 -12.07
C ALA A 37 0.85 -7.11 -12.52
N VAL A 38 0.81 -6.11 -11.63
CA VAL A 38 0.19 -4.83 -11.95
C VAL A 38 0.99 -4.08 -13.00
N LYS A 39 2.31 -4.04 -12.87
CA LYS A 39 3.16 -3.32 -13.81
C LYS A 39 3.23 -3.96 -15.18
N GLU A 40 3.03 -5.27 -15.27
CA GLU A 40 2.93 -5.94 -16.55
C GLU A 40 1.69 -5.48 -17.31
N LYS A 41 0.60 -5.21 -16.60
CA LYS A 41 -0.63 -4.73 -17.24
C LYS A 41 -0.54 -3.26 -17.62
N ASN A 42 0.11 -2.45 -16.78
CA ASN A 42 0.24 -1.02 -17.05
C ASN A 42 1.53 -0.50 -16.38
N PRO A 43 2.61 -0.29 -17.15
CA PRO A 43 3.85 0.22 -16.57
C PRO A 43 3.72 1.61 -15.95
N ASP A 44 2.71 2.39 -16.34
CA ASP A 44 2.50 3.73 -15.83
C ASP A 44 1.49 3.79 -14.70
N VAL A 45 1.13 2.64 -14.14
CA VAL A 45 0.13 2.56 -13.09
C VAL A 45 0.56 3.35 -11.85
N ARG A 46 -0.40 3.99 -11.21
CA ARG A 46 -0.19 4.64 -9.92
C ARG A 46 -0.56 3.67 -8.82
N ILE A 47 0.33 3.53 -7.85
CA ILE A 47 0.19 2.52 -6.80
C ILE A 47 0.18 3.21 -5.45
N VAL A 48 -0.76 2.82 -4.60
CA VAL A 48 -0.82 3.26 -3.22
C VAL A 48 -0.83 2.01 -2.35
N ILE A 49 0.09 1.95 -1.40
CA ILE A 49 0.25 0.80 -0.52
C ILE A 49 0.01 1.24 0.92
N ASN A 50 -0.85 0.53 1.62
CA ASN A 50 -1.07 0.75 3.04
C ASN A 50 -0.24 -0.26 3.81
N ALA A 51 0.71 0.22 4.61
CA ALA A 51 1.65 -0.64 5.31
C ALA A 51 1.57 -0.36 6.80
N ALA A 52 1.24 -1.39 7.58
CA ALA A 52 1.16 -1.30 9.03
C ALA A 52 2.30 -2.05 9.72
N SER A 53 3.12 -2.78 8.98
CA SER A 53 4.21 -3.55 9.55
C SER A 53 5.55 -3.13 8.97
N LEU A 54 6.61 -3.34 9.74
CA LEU A 54 7.96 -3.07 9.24
C LEU A 54 8.34 -4.03 8.12
N GLU A 55 7.78 -5.23 8.14
CA GLU A 55 8.03 -6.20 7.07
C GLU A 55 7.55 -5.67 5.73
N THR A 56 6.35 -5.08 5.70
CA THR A 56 5.83 -4.49 4.47
C THR A 56 6.68 -3.31 4.02
N ILE A 57 7.13 -2.48 4.95
CA ILE A 57 8.02 -1.37 4.62
C ILE A 57 9.34 -1.90 4.04
N GLY A 58 9.85 -2.99 4.59
CA GLY A 58 11.04 -3.65 4.04
C GLY A 58 10.83 -4.11 2.61
N GLU A 59 9.65 -4.66 2.30
CA GLU A 59 9.32 -5.07 0.94
C GLU A 59 9.25 -3.87 0.00
N VAL A 60 8.74 -2.73 0.48
CA VAL A 60 8.69 -1.50 -0.30
C VAL A 60 10.10 -1.02 -0.64
N MET A 61 10.99 -1.02 0.34
CA MET A 61 12.37 -0.60 0.10
C MET A 61 13.08 -1.52 -0.90
N GLU A 62 12.83 -2.80 -0.80
CA GLU A 62 13.41 -3.76 -1.74
C GLU A 62 12.80 -3.59 -3.13
N ALA A 63 11.52 -3.28 -3.22
CA ALA A 63 10.86 -3.03 -4.49
C ALA A 63 11.45 -1.81 -5.19
N GLU A 64 11.77 -0.77 -4.43
CA GLU A 64 12.44 0.40 -5.01
C GLU A 64 13.84 0.02 -5.51
N ARG A 65 14.58 -0.73 -4.72
CA ARG A 65 15.93 -1.12 -5.07
C ARG A 65 15.96 -1.98 -6.33
N SER A 66 14.98 -2.84 -6.51
CA SER A 66 14.90 -3.72 -7.67
C SER A 66 14.20 -3.11 -8.88
N GLY A 67 13.70 -1.87 -8.77
CA GLY A 67 13.09 -1.18 -9.89
C GLY A 67 11.60 -1.41 -10.07
N LEU A 68 10.96 -2.15 -9.17
CA LEU A 68 9.50 -2.34 -9.22
C LEU A 68 8.75 -1.07 -8.83
N LEU A 69 9.35 -0.24 -7.99
CA LEU A 69 8.85 1.09 -7.67
C LEU A 69 9.89 2.11 -8.11
N SER A 70 9.43 3.22 -8.67
CA SER A 70 10.34 4.21 -9.25
C SER A 70 10.84 5.20 -8.20
N SER A 71 9.91 5.86 -7.54
CA SER A 71 10.25 6.94 -6.61
C SER A 71 9.13 7.02 -5.57
N PRO A 72 9.04 6.04 -4.69
CA PRO A 72 7.94 6.00 -3.72
C PRO A 72 8.04 7.12 -2.70
N GLU A 73 6.91 7.72 -2.39
CA GLU A 73 6.80 8.65 -1.28
C GLU A 73 6.14 7.91 -0.12
N VAL A 74 6.72 8.05 1.07
CA VAL A 74 6.22 7.37 2.26
C VAL A 74 5.73 8.43 3.24
N VAL A 75 4.46 8.31 3.65
CA VAL A 75 3.86 9.20 4.63
C VAL A 75 3.40 8.37 5.81
N GLN A 76 3.79 8.77 7.01
CA GLN A 76 3.31 8.13 8.22
C GLN A 76 2.10 8.88 8.75
N ILE A 77 1.06 8.15 9.08
CA ILE A 77 -0.14 8.72 9.68
C ILE A 77 -0.29 8.11 11.06
N ALA A 78 -0.32 8.97 12.08
CA ALA A 78 -0.58 8.56 13.45
C ALA A 78 -1.87 9.25 13.89
N ALA A 79 -2.78 8.48 14.47
CA ALA A 79 -4.09 8.99 14.85
C ALA A 79 -4.48 8.47 16.23
N SER A 80 -5.34 9.22 16.89
CA SER A 80 -5.95 8.83 18.15
C SER A 80 -7.41 9.13 18.07
N ARG A 81 -8.20 8.41 18.84
CA ARG A 81 -9.64 8.67 18.91
C ARG A 81 -10.10 8.68 20.35
N SER A 82 -11.15 9.43 20.63
CA SER A 82 -11.72 9.46 21.97
C SER A 82 -12.56 8.20 22.20
N ARG A 83 -12.56 7.76 23.43
CA ARG A 83 -13.35 6.63 23.86
C ARG A 83 -13.94 6.96 25.21
N ARG A 84 -15.24 6.70 25.36
CA ARG A 84 -15.90 6.97 26.61
C ARG A 84 -15.56 5.89 27.63
N LEU A 85 -15.14 6.32 28.82
CA LEU A 85 -14.78 5.42 29.90
C LEU A 85 -15.39 5.99 31.18
N GLY A 86 -16.55 5.48 31.57
CA GLY A 86 -17.31 6.05 32.66
C GLY A 86 -17.74 7.47 32.37
N ALA A 87 -17.38 8.42 33.24
CA ALA A 87 -17.70 9.82 33.06
C ALA A 87 -16.65 10.59 32.25
N TYR A 88 -15.59 9.91 31.79
CA TYR A 88 -14.47 10.57 31.13
C TYR A 88 -14.41 10.19 29.66
N HIS A 89 -13.76 11.05 28.89
CA HIS A 89 -13.42 10.78 27.51
C HIS A 89 -11.91 10.60 27.45
N MET A 90 -11.50 9.38 27.14
CA MET A 90 -10.07 9.03 27.08
C MET A 90 -9.63 8.99 25.64
N MET A 91 -8.44 9.49 25.37
CA MET A 91 -7.82 9.36 24.05
C MET A 91 -7.13 8.01 23.96
N THR A 92 -7.42 7.29 22.89
CA THR A 92 -6.82 5.98 22.63
C THR A 92 -6.00 6.08 21.36
N ALA A 93 -4.73 5.77 21.45
CA ALA A 93 -3.84 5.78 20.30
C ALA A 93 -4.16 4.61 19.38
N LEU A 94 -4.20 4.86 18.09
CA LEU A 94 -4.32 3.83 17.07
C LEU A 94 -2.92 3.51 16.54
N ASN A 95 -2.76 2.31 15.99
CA ASN A 95 -1.49 1.94 15.40
C ASN A 95 -1.17 2.89 14.24
N PRO A 96 0.05 3.42 14.18
CA PRO A 96 0.42 4.25 13.03
C PRO A 96 0.49 3.39 11.78
N VAL A 97 0.16 4.00 10.64
CA VAL A 97 0.24 3.34 9.34
C VAL A 97 1.10 4.17 8.41
N TYR A 98 1.72 3.51 7.43
CA TYR A 98 2.48 4.17 6.39
C TYR A 98 1.72 4.06 5.09
N ILE A 99 1.60 5.19 4.40
CA ILE A 99 1.00 5.25 3.09
C ILE A 99 2.12 5.48 2.10
N VAL A 100 2.31 4.53 1.19
CA VAL A 100 3.35 4.58 0.18
C VAL A 100 2.68 4.82 -1.17
N SER A 101 3.09 5.84 -1.88
CA SER A 101 2.56 6.13 -3.20
C SER A 101 3.68 6.18 -4.22
N ASP A 102 3.43 5.62 -5.40
CA ASP A 102 4.39 5.59 -6.48
C ASP A 102 3.64 5.68 -7.81
N GLY A 103 4.27 6.28 -8.81
CA GLY A 103 3.68 6.33 -10.12
C GLY A 103 4.14 7.53 -10.92
N LYS A 104 3.63 7.59 -12.15
CA LYS A 104 3.97 8.65 -13.08
C LYS A 104 3.58 10.00 -12.50
N GLY A 105 4.50 10.95 -12.51
CA GLY A 105 4.28 12.25 -11.92
C GLY A 105 4.66 12.34 -10.46
N GLN A 106 5.02 11.24 -9.83
CA GLN A 106 5.49 11.19 -8.45
C GLN A 106 6.92 11.72 -8.41
N LYS A 107 7.23 12.50 -7.37
CA LYS A 107 8.55 13.08 -7.22
C LYS A 107 9.36 12.41 -6.12
#